data_34514f5a18d9c1dba0c7844a025f0f01
#
_entry.id   34514f5a18d9c1dba0c7844a025f0f01
#
_cell.length_a   1.000
_cell.length_b   1.000
_cell.length_c   1.000
_cell.angle_alpha   90.00
_cell.angle_beta   90.00
_cell.angle_gamma   90.00
#
_symmetry.space_group_name_H-M   'P 1'
#
loop_
_entity.id
_entity.type
_entity.pdbx_description
1 polymer ?
#
loop_
_entity_poly.entity_id
_entity_poly.type
_entity_poly.pdbx_seq_one_letter_code
_entity_poly.pdbx_strand_id
1 'polypeptide(L)'
;MGQRFLSALCAALFMVSSALTDDLAGSPTATERQSYSVVRAPSERRVPAEWEPQEAIWLQWPSEWEKTYEQAFAAFSCIIIQYEKLHVLYQSPQVLHHARAALLNAGCNPDHNLITWHDIPNDSAWMRDNGPVFVNDNGEMRVQNWRFDAWGGRFGSDVPYELDNLVPQRVAAYLGMPLDDVSIV
;
A
#
# COMPACT_ATOMS: atom_id res chain seq x y z
N MET A 1 -17.76 -19.52 -21.20
CA MET A 1 -18.02 -18.56 -20.13
C MET A 1 -16.70 -17.87 -19.81
N GLY A 2 -16.35 -16.86 -20.55
CA GLY A 2 -15.14 -16.11 -20.37
C GLY A 2 -15.29 -14.77 -21.04
N GLN A 3 -15.41 -13.70 -20.27
CA GLN A 3 -15.24 -12.31 -20.71
C GLN A 3 -15.99 -11.36 -19.76
N ARG A 4 -15.56 -11.24 -18.50
CA ARG A 4 -16.00 -10.12 -17.63
C ARG A 4 -15.00 -9.67 -16.57
N PHE A 5 -13.73 -10.09 -16.64
CA PHE A 5 -12.73 -9.74 -15.62
C PHE A 5 -11.71 -8.67 -16.04
N LEU A 6 -11.90 -7.97 -17.15
CA LEU A 6 -10.91 -6.98 -17.64
C LEU A 6 -11.14 -5.54 -17.16
N SER A 7 -12.16 -5.25 -16.37
CA SER A 7 -12.47 -3.85 -16.02
C SER A 7 -12.00 -3.38 -14.65
N ALA A 8 -11.43 -4.24 -13.84
CA ALA A 8 -10.98 -3.86 -12.49
C ALA A 8 -9.49 -3.48 -12.39
N LEU A 9 -8.72 -3.63 -13.47
CA LEU A 9 -7.27 -3.40 -13.47
C LEU A 9 -6.87 -1.92 -13.66
N CYS A 10 -7.82 -1.02 -13.85
CA CYS A 10 -7.51 0.40 -14.16
C CYS A 10 -7.40 1.34 -12.96
N ALA A 11 -7.69 0.90 -11.74
CA ALA A 11 -7.71 1.80 -10.60
C ALA A 11 -6.40 1.88 -9.80
N ALA A 12 -5.45 1.00 -10.07
CA ALA A 12 -4.17 0.99 -9.36
C ALA A 12 -3.00 1.65 -10.14
N LEU A 13 -3.26 2.20 -11.32
CA LEU A 13 -2.18 2.61 -12.24
C LEU A 13 -2.17 4.11 -12.58
N PHE A 14 -2.60 5.00 -11.72
CA PHE A 14 -2.44 6.43 -11.98
C PHE A 14 -1.79 7.13 -10.79
N MET A 15 -0.50 7.33 -10.90
CA MET A 15 0.25 8.58 -10.69
C MET A 15 1.72 8.37 -10.98
N VAL A 16 2.05 8.15 -12.26
CA VAL A 16 3.34 8.61 -12.77
C VAL A 16 3.04 9.81 -13.65
N SER A 17 3.17 10.99 -13.10
CA SER A 17 3.09 12.23 -13.87
C SER A 17 4.32 12.33 -14.74
N SER A 18 4.14 12.19 -16.04
CA SER A 18 5.10 12.50 -17.07
C SER A 18 5.46 13.99 -17.03
N ALA A 19 6.65 14.32 -16.60
CA ALA A 19 7.29 15.57 -16.94
C ALA A 19 7.82 15.46 -18.37
N LEU A 20 7.03 15.85 -19.34
CA LEU A 20 7.49 16.21 -20.68
C LEU A 20 7.47 17.72 -20.79
N THR A 21 8.65 18.22 -21.05
CA THR A 21 9.04 19.56 -21.42
C THR A 21 8.05 20.27 -22.32
N ASP A 22 7.60 21.44 -21.89
CA ASP A 22 7.31 22.53 -22.79
C ASP A 22 8.06 23.79 -22.30
N ASP A 23 9.14 24.06 -23.00
CA ASP A 23 9.82 25.31 -23.01
C ASP A 23 8.90 26.32 -23.72
N LEU A 24 8.37 27.30 -22.99
CA LEU A 24 8.14 28.64 -23.48
C LEU A 24 7.49 29.54 -22.41
N ALA A 25 8.20 30.61 -22.12
CA ALA A 25 7.73 31.83 -21.49
C ALA A 25 7.77 31.94 -19.96
N GLY A 26 8.82 32.62 -19.48
CA GLY A 26 8.74 33.44 -18.27
C GLY A 26 8.98 32.69 -16.97
N SER A 27 10.26 32.44 -16.63
CA SER A 27 10.61 32.14 -15.25
C SER A 27 10.09 33.22 -14.30
N PRO A 28 9.24 32.91 -13.34
CA PRO A 28 8.87 33.85 -12.29
C PRO A 28 10.12 34.20 -11.49
N THR A 29 10.38 35.50 -11.34
CA THR A 29 11.48 36.03 -10.54
C THR A 29 11.41 35.51 -9.12
N ALA A 30 12.56 35.34 -8.48
CA ALA A 30 12.72 34.73 -7.14
C ALA A 30 11.90 35.41 -6.01
N THR A 31 11.24 36.53 -6.31
CA THR A 31 10.44 37.30 -5.34
C THR A 31 9.00 36.83 -5.21
N GLU A 32 8.50 35.95 -6.08
CA GLU A 32 7.11 35.48 -6.08
C GLU A 32 6.89 34.08 -5.49
N ARG A 33 7.93 33.47 -4.96
CA ARG A 33 7.72 32.29 -4.11
C ARG A 33 7.21 32.76 -2.75
N GLN A 34 5.94 33.09 -2.71
CA GLN A 34 5.21 33.22 -1.47
C GLN A 34 5.26 31.85 -0.80
N SER A 35 6.13 31.72 0.21
CA SER A 35 6.13 30.56 1.07
C SER A 35 4.79 30.53 1.77
N TYR A 36 3.88 29.73 1.29
CA TYR A 36 2.69 29.36 2.05
C TYR A 36 3.19 28.54 3.22
N SER A 37 3.56 29.19 4.30
CA SER A 37 3.61 28.56 5.59
C SER A 37 2.16 28.20 5.93
N VAL A 38 1.78 26.95 5.68
CA VAL A 38 0.58 26.40 6.26
C VAL A 38 0.80 26.50 7.76
N VAL A 39 0.22 27.53 8.38
CA VAL A 39 0.13 27.60 9.83
C VAL A 39 -0.77 26.44 10.24
N ARG A 40 -0.17 25.29 10.50
CA ARG A 40 -0.87 24.16 11.08
C ARG A 40 -1.35 24.60 12.45
N ALA A 41 -2.67 24.55 12.62
CA ALA A 41 -3.22 24.56 13.96
C ALA A 41 -2.55 23.42 14.75
N PRO A 42 -1.99 23.69 15.96
CA PRO A 42 -1.44 22.62 16.77
C PRO A 42 -2.59 21.68 17.15
N SER A 43 -2.38 20.39 16.99
CA SER A 43 -3.24 19.31 17.48
C SER A 43 -4.46 18.92 16.64
N GLU A 44 -4.26 18.53 15.40
CA GLU A 44 -5.35 17.91 14.66
C GLU A 44 -5.02 16.48 14.29
N ARG A 45 -5.92 15.57 14.66
CA ARG A 45 -5.85 14.17 14.24
C ARG A 45 -6.13 14.11 12.75
N ARG A 46 -5.18 13.56 11.96
CA ARG A 46 -5.28 13.55 10.52
C ARG A 46 -4.59 12.34 9.90
N VAL A 47 -5.05 11.93 8.74
CA VAL A 47 -4.31 11.04 7.84
C VAL A 47 -3.24 11.89 7.14
N PRO A 48 -1.95 11.51 7.15
CA PRO A 48 -0.94 12.17 6.35
C PRO A 48 -1.31 12.11 4.86
N ALA A 49 -1.00 13.17 4.13
CA ALA A 49 -1.25 13.18 2.70
C ALA A 49 -0.24 12.30 1.95
N GLU A 50 -0.63 11.75 0.80
CA GLU A 50 0.21 10.81 0.03
C GLU A 50 1.56 11.41 -0.42
N TRP A 51 1.67 12.74 -0.54
CA TRP A 51 2.91 13.45 -0.90
C TRP A 51 3.78 13.83 0.30
N GLU A 52 3.35 13.51 1.53
CA GLU A 52 4.19 13.73 2.70
C GLU A 52 5.25 12.61 2.78
N PRO A 53 6.39 12.86 3.45
CA PRO A 53 7.41 11.83 3.62
C PRO A 53 6.83 10.56 4.22
N GLN A 54 7.08 9.44 3.57
CA GLN A 54 6.67 8.11 3.99
C GLN A 54 7.89 7.32 4.45
N GLU A 55 7.70 6.41 5.37
CA GLU A 55 8.78 5.53 5.82
C GLU A 55 8.95 4.33 4.90
N ALA A 56 7.85 3.75 4.44
CA ALA A 56 7.83 2.55 3.63
C ALA A 56 6.50 2.38 2.90
N ILE A 57 6.52 1.59 1.84
CA ILE A 57 5.32 1.08 1.16
C ILE A 57 5.02 -0.32 1.69
N TRP A 58 3.74 -0.61 1.92
CA TRP A 58 3.24 -1.90 2.35
C TRP A 58 2.50 -2.60 1.23
N LEU A 59 2.82 -3.87 0.97
CA LEU A 59 2.12 -4.73 0.02
C LEU A 59 1.66 -6.02 0.70
N GLN A 60 0.51 -6.54 0.27
CA GLN A 60 0.11 -7.91 0.48
C GLN A 60 0.48 -8.69 -0.78
N TRP A 61 1.30 -9.73 -0.65
CA TRP A 61 1.63 -10.55 -1.82
C TRP A 61 0.40 -11.35 -2.26
N PRO A 62 0.15 -11.46 -3.58
CA PRO A 62 -0.96 -12.24 -4.10
C PRO A 62 -1.01 -13.64 -3.53
N SER A 63 -2.18 -14.06 -3.08
CA SER A 63 -2.45 -15.42 -2.62
C SER A 63 -2.57 -16.41 -3.77
N GLU A 64 -2.71 -17.69 -3.49
CA GLU A 64 -2.74 -18.73 -4.54
C GLU A 64 -3.87 -18.51 -5.57
N TRP A 65 -5.02 -17.98 -5.17
CA TRP A 65 -6.11 -17.70 -6.10
C TRP A 65 -5.89 -16.44 -6.95
N GLU A 66 -4.94 -15.57 -6.57
CA GLU A 66 -4.54 -14.36 -7.27
C GLU A 66 -3.19 -14.48 -7.98
N LYS A 67 -2.65 -15.67 -8.11
CA LYS A 67 -1.31 -15.96 -8.64
C LYS A 67 -1.03 -15.32 -10.00
N THR A 68 -2.06 -15.03 -10.78
CA THR A 68 -1.93 -14.32 -12.07
C THR A 68 -1.36 -12.90 -11.92
N TYR A 69 -1.42 -12.31 -10.72
CA TYR A 69 -0.92 -10.96 -10.45
C TYR A 69 0.54 -10.94 -10.00
N GLU A 70 1.15 -12.08 -9.67
CA GLU A 70 2.51 -12.15 -9.11
C GLU A 70 3.56 -11.42 -9.97
N GLN A 71 3.47 -11.54 -11.29
CA GLN A 71 4.43 -10.87 -12.18
C GLN A 71 4.35 -9.34 -12.09
N ALA A 72 3.14 -8.79 -11.97
CA ALA A 72 2.94 -7.37 -11.81
C ALA A 72 3.47 -6.90 -10.44
N PHE A 73 3.18 -7.66 -9.38
CA PHE A 73 3.68 -7.37 -8.03
C PHE A 73 5.19 -7.44 -7.95
N ALA A 74 5.82 -8.40 -8.61
CA ALA A 74 7.27 -8.48 -8.69
C ALA A 74 7.86 -7.26 -9.42
N ALA A 75 7.26 -6.85 -10.53
CA ALA A 75 7.70 -5.66 -11.26
C ALA A 75 7.56 -4.37 -10.43
N PHE A 76 6.43 -4.19 -9.73
CA PHE A 76 6.24 -3.06 -8.81
C PHE A 76 7.26 -3.07 -7.68
N SER A 77 7.48 -4.21 -7.05
CA SER A 77 8.45 -4.34 -5.97
C SER A 77 9.85 -3.93 -6.42
N CYS A 78 10.25 -4.35 -7.63
CA CYS A 78 11.54 -3.98 -8.22
C CYS A 78 11.69 -2.47 -8.46
N ILE A 79 10.61 -1.77 -8.76
CA ILE A 79 10.61 -0.31 -8.93
C ILE A 79 10.65 0.36 -7.55
N ILE A 80 9.82 -0.06 -6.63
CA ILE A 80 9.70 0.56 -5.30
C ILE A 80 11.04 0.56 -4.57
N ILE A 81 11.76 -0.57 -4.55
CA ILE A 81 13.03 -0.69 -3.83
C ILE A 81 14.19 0.13 -4.41
N GLN A 82 13.98 0.81 -5.52
CA GLN A 82 14.95 1.79 -6.04
C GLN A 82 14.85 3.13 -5.30
N TYR A 83 13.74 3.37 -4.60
CA TYR A 83 13.43 4.68 -4.02
C TYR A 83 13.05 4.59 -2.54
N GLU A 84 12.35 3.52 -2.12
CA GLU A 84 11.73 3.41 -0.80
C GLU A 84 11.86 2.01 -0.22
N LYS A 85 11.66 1.89 1.09
CA LYS A 85 11.52 0.61 1.77
C LYS A 85 10.20 -0.05 1.37
N LEU A 86 10.22 -1.35 1.31
CA LEU A 86 9.08 -2.19 0.97
C LEU A 86 8.84 -3.23 2.06
N HIS A 87 7.67 -3.20 2.66
CA HIS A 87 7.16 -4.23 3.55
C HIS A 87 6.19 -5.13 2.79
N VAL A 88 6.44 -6.43 2.80
CA VAL A 88 5.63 -7.40 2.07
C VAL A 88 5.04 -8.43 3.04
N LEU A 89 3.72 -8.48 3.12
CA LEU A 89 2.99 -9.50 3.82
C LEU A 89 2.82 -10.72 2.92
N TYR A 90 2.87 -11.91 3.51
CA TYR A 90 2.62 -13.15 2.79
C TYR A 90 1.73 -14.09 3.59
N GLN A 91 0.87 -14.83 2.87
CA GLN A 91 -0.11 -15.73 3.45
C GLN A 91 0.51 -16.98 4.09
N SER A 92 1.56 -17.52 3.46
CA SER A 92 2.18 -18.78 3.87
C SER A 92 3.63 -18.88 3.40
N PRO A 93 4.44 -19.79 3.96
CA PRO A 93 5.80 -20.04 3.49
C PRO A 93 5.88 -20.43 2.00
N GLN A 94 4.82 -21.04 1.47
CA GLN A 94 4.70 -21.40 0.08
C GLN A 94 4.56 -20.16 -0.82
N VAL A 95 3.69 -19.24 -0.41
CA VAL A 95 3.52 -17.93 -1.08
C VAL A 95 4.82 -17.13 -1.01
N LEU A 96 5.49 -17.10 0.14
CA LEU A 96 6.82 -16.46 0.25
C LEU A 96 7.82 -17.03 -0.73
N HIS A 97 7.87 -18.37 -0.88
CA HIS A 97 8.78 -19.01 -1.82
C HIS A 97 8.50 -18.58 -3.27
N HIS A 98 7.21 -18.53 -3.67
CA HIS A 98 6.82 -18.06 -5.00
C HIS A 98 7.14 -16.59 -5.21
N ALA A 99 6.85 -15.76 -4.20
CA ALA A 99 7.15 -14.32 -4.22
C ALA A 99 8.63 -14.04 -4.47
N ARG A 100 9.50 -14.75 -3.74
CA ARG A 100 10.96 -14.62 -3.88
C ARG A 100 11.43 -15.06 -5.25
N ALA A 101 10.88 -16.14 -5.79
CA ALA A 101 11.18 -16.61 -7.14
C ALA A 101 10.69 -15.62 -8.21
N ALA A 102 9.52 -15.04 -8.03
CA ALA A 102 8.98 -14.02 -8.94
C ALA A 102 9.86 -12.76 -8.98
N LEU A 103 10.37 -12.30 -7.84
CA LEU A 103 11.32 -11.18 -7.77
C LEU A 103 12.63 -11.50 -8.50
N LEU A 104 13.21 -12.69 -8.31
CA LEU A 104 14.40 -13.11 -9.03
C LEU A 104 14.18 -13.13 -10.55
N ASN A 105 13.02 -13.64 -10.98
CA ASN A 105 12.65 -13.66 -12.40
C ASN A 105 12.43 -12.25 -12.97
N ALA A 106 12.02 -11.30 -12.15
CA ALA A 106 11.90 -9.89 -12.51
C ALA A 106 13.24 -9.13 -12.46
N GLY A 107 14.33 -9.79 -12.08
CA GLY A 107 15.67 -9.22 -12.02
C GLY A 107 16.02 -8.54 -10.69
N CYS A 108 15.25 -8.79 -9.64
CA CYS A 108 15.47 -8.21 -8.31
C CYS A 108 15.98 -9.24 -7.30
N ASN A 109 16.82 -8.78 -6.39
CA ASN A 109 17.21 -9.61 -5.27
C ASN A 109 16.11 -9.59 -4.18
N PRO A 110 15.48 -10.75 -3.85
CA PRO A 110 14.47 -10.82 -2.80
C PRO A 110 15.03 -10.59 -1.38
N ASP A 111 16.37 -10.61 -1.23
CA ASP A 111 17.08 -10.27 0.00
C ASP A 111 17.65 -8.84 -0.04
N HIS A 112 17.09 -7.97 -0.89
CA HIS A 112 17.46 -6.56 -0.91
C HIS A 112 17.20 -5.92 0.44
N ASN A 113 18.13 -5.10 0.94
CA ASN A 113 18.08 -4.49 2.27
C ASN A 113 16.88 -3.53 2.48
N LEU A 114 16.20 -3.13 1.43
CA LEU A 114 14.97 -2.34 1.49
C LEU A 114 13.70 -3.21 1.50
N ILE A 115 13.80 -4.53 1.40
CA ILE A 115 12.65 -5.44 1.49
C ILE A 115 12.60 -6.05 2.88
N THR A 116 11.44 -5.97 3.51
CA THR A 116 11.12 -6.70 4.74
C THR A 116 9.93 -7.60 4.50
N TRP A 117 10.12 -8.89 4.71
CA TRP A 117 9.08 -9.90 4.60
C TRP A 117 8.40 -10.10 5.96
N HIS A 118 7.06 -10.15 5.96
CA HIS A 118 6.26 -10.30 7.17
C HIS A 118 5.40 -11.55 7.09
N ASP A 119 5.53 -12.42 8.08
CA ASP A 119 4.63 -13.55 8.29
C ASP A 119 3.33 -13.05 8.92
N ILE A 120 2.57 -12.32 8.10
CA ILE A 120 1.25 -11.79 8.44
C ILE A 120 0.27 -12.33 7.41
N PRO A 121 -0.42 -13.45 7.72
CA PRO A 121 -1.36 -14.07 6.79
C PRO A 121 -2.46 -13.11 6.34
N ASN A 122 -2.71 -13.10 5.05
CA ASN A 122 -3.72 -12.32 4.36
C ASN A 122 -4.43 -13.20 3.33
N ASP A 123 -5.63 -12.84 2.93
CA ASP A 123 -6.43 -13.58 1.95
C ASP A 123 -6.25 -13.04 0.53
N SER A 124 -5.96 -11.75 0.38
CA SER A 124 -5.89 -11.08 -0.92
C SER A 124 -4.71 -10.12 -1.01
N ALA A 125 -4.50 -9.58 -2.21
CA ALA A 125 -3.45 -8.58 -2.50
C ALA A 125 -3.93 -7.12 -2.35
N TRP A 126 -5.12 -6.89 -1.76
CA TRP A 126 -5.81 -5.60 -1.77
C TRP A 126 -5.49 -4.74 -0.54
N MET A 127 -4.19 -4.49 -0.31
CA MET A 127 -3.70 -3.70 0.83
C MET A 127 -4.32 -2.28 0.90
N ARG A 128 -4.71 -1.71 -0.22
CA ARG A 128 -5.39 -0.41 -0.27
C ARG A 128 -6.76 -0.47 0.40
N ASP A 129 -7.44 -1.60 0.28
CA ASP A 129 -8.82 -1.78 0.73
C ASP A 129 -8.91 -2.27 2.18
N ASN A 130 -8.04 -3.18 2.56
CA ASN A 130 -8.10 -3.86 3.86
C ASN A 130 -6.92 -3.54 4.79
N GLY A 131 -5.93 -2.79 4.32
CA GLY A 131 -4.73 -2.48 5.09
C GLY A 131 -4.92 -1.43 6.17
N PRO A 132 -3.88 -1.20 6.98
CA PRO A 132 -3.91 -0.21 8.06
C PRO A 132 -4.04 1.21 7.51
N VAL A 133 -4.88 2.02 8.14
CA VAL A 133 -4.92 3.46 7.91
C VAL A 133 -4.09 4.13 9.00
N PHE A 134 -2.98 4.73 8.63
CA PHE A 134 -2.10 5.44 9.56
C PHE A 134 -2.62 6.86 9.81
N VAL A 135 -2.71 7.23 11.07
CA VAL A 135 -3.21 8.53 11.52
C VAL A 135 -2.18 9.17 12.44
N ASN A 136 -1.88 10.43 12.18
CA ASN A 136 -1.11 11.24 13.12
C ASN A 136 -2.10 11.90 14.10
N ASP A 137 -1.99 11.56 15.37
CA ASP A 137 -2.78 12.13 16.44
C ASP A 137 -1.85 12.92 17.37
N ASN A 138 -1.80 14.23 17.15
CA ASN A 138 -0.94 15.13 17.96
C ASN A 138 0.56 14.74 17.98
N GLY A 139 1.07 14.18 16.88
CA GLY A 139 2.46 13.74 16.76
C GLY A 139 2.67 12.25 17.08
N GLU A 140 1.68 11.57 17.61
CA GLU A 140 1.69 10.12 17.79
C GLU A 140 1.10 9.44 16.55
N MET A 141 1.84 8.50 15.95
CA MET A 141 1.31 7.67 14.87
C MET A 141 0.48 6.54 15.46
N ARG A 142 -0.73 6.37 14.93
CA ARG A 142 -1.69 5.36 15.35
C ARG A 142 -2.23 4.63 14.12
N VAL A 143 -2.74 3.42 14.31
CA VAL A 143 -3.40 2.63 13.26
C VAL A 143 -4.90 2.62 13.51
N GLN A 144 -5.68 2.96 12.49
CA GLN A 144 -7.12 2.73 12.51
C GLN A 144 -7.44 1.34 11.97
N ASN A 145 -8.23 0.61 12.72
CA ASN A 145 -8.75 -0.70 12.36
C ASN A 145 -10.18 -0.57 11.85
N TRP A 146 -10.34 -0.53 10.54
CA TRP A 146 -11.63 -0.54 9.88
C TRP A 146 -12.06 -1.98 9.63
N ARG A 147 -13.34 -2.27 9.84
CA ARG A 147 -13.88 -3.58 9.49
C ARG A 147 -13.92 -3.74 7.97
N PHE A 148 -13.21 -4.74 7.48
CA PHE A 148 -13.28 -5.18 6.10
C PHE A 148 -14.18 -6.42 5.96
N ASP A 149 -15.12 -6.41 5.02
CA ASP A 149 -16.12 -7.45 4.80
C ASP A 149 -16.22 -7.87 3.33
N ALA A 150 -15.11 -7.83 2.61
CA ALA A 150 -15.05 -8.12 1.16
C ALA A 150 -16.04 -7.26 0.34
N TRP A 151 -16.08 -5.95 0.63
CA TRP A 151 -16.97 -4.98 -0.04
C TRP A 151 -18.46 -5.33 0.09
N GLY A 152 -18.87 -5.80 1.25
CA GLY A 152 -20.24 -6.21 1.51
C GLY A 152 -20.63 -7.51 0.79
N GLY A 153 -19.67 -8.40 0.55
CA GLY A 153 -19.90 -9.66 -0.16
C GLY A 153 -20.23 -9.50 -1.65
N ARG A 154 -19.94 -8.34 -2.24
CA ARG A 154 -20.31 -8.00 -3.62
C ARG A 154 -19.78 -8.99 -4.66
N PHE A 155 -18.65 -9.62 -4.40
CA PHE A 155 -17.97 -10.52 -5.33
C PHE A 155 -18.30 -12.00 -5.09
N GLY A 156 -19.23 -12.28 -4.18
CA GLY A 156 -19.69 -13.62 -3.83
C GLY A 156 -19.14 -14.10 -2.47
N SER A 157 -19.77 -15.13 -1.93
CA SER A 157 -19.41 -15.74 -0.66
C SER A 157 -18.08 -16.49 -0.67
N ASP A 158 -17.54 -16.74 -1.86
CA ASP A 158 -16.32 -17.54 -2.03
C ASP A 158 -15.03 -16.70 -1.97
N VAL A 159 -15.14 -15.37 -1.82
CA VAL A 159 -13.99 -14.48 -1.62
C VAL A 159 -13.64 -14.47 -0.14
N PRO A 160 -12.52 -15.08 0.26
CA PRO A 160 -12.09 -15.06 1.65
C PRO A 160 -11.63 -13.65 2.04
N TYR A 161 -11.87 -13.24 3.28
CA TYR A 161 -11.49 -11.92 3.81
C TYR A 161 -11.20 -11.90 5.31
N GLU A 162 -11.36 -13.01 5.98
CA GLU A 162 -11.22 -13.07 7.43
C GLU A 162 -9.80 -12.75 7.89
N LEU A 163 -8.79 -13.17 7.12
CA LEU A 163 -7.39 -12.83 7.39
C LEU A 163 -7.08 -11.38 7.02
N ASP A 164 -7.66 -10.89 5.94
CA ASP A 164 -7.54 -9.51 5.50
C ASP A 164 -8.10 -8.54 6.55
N ASN A 165 -9.25 -8.86 7.13
CA ASN A 165 -9.86 -8.06 8.22
C ASN A 165 -8.97 -7.98 9.47
N LEU A 166 -7.98 -8.85 9.61
CA LEU A 166 -7.03 -8.85 10.73
C LEU A 166 -5.71 -8.13 10.42
N VAL A 167 -5.48 -7.72 9.18
CA VAL A 167 -4.22 -7.10 8.76
C VAL A 167 -3.90 -5.82 9.55
N PRO A 168 -4.83 -4.85 9.74
CA PRO A 168 -4.51 -3.62 10.46
C PRO A 168 -4.03 -3.87 11.88
N GLN A 169 -4.70 -4.74 12.62
CA GLN A 169 -4.31 -5.05 14.00
C GLN A 169 -2.96 -5.78 14.09
N ARG A 170 -2.66 -6.67 13.12
CA ARG A 170 -1.39 -7.40 13.08
C ARG A 170 -0.22 -6.49 12.73
N VAL A 171 -0.44 -5.56 11.79
CA VAL A 171 0.55 -4.55 11.44
C VAL A 171 0.79 -3.59 12.62
N ALA A 172 -0.27 -3.13 13.30
CA ALA A 172 -0.14 -2.29 14.49
C ALA A 172 0.67 -3.00 15.59
N ALA A 173 0.39 -4.27 15.84
CA ALA A 173 1.12 -5.10 16.81
C ALA A 173 2.60 -5.24 16.42
N TYR A 174 2.89 -5.48 15.15
CA TYR A 174 4.27 -5.56 14.65
C TYR A 174 5.03 -4.26 14.84
N LEU A 175 4.38 -3.12 14.55
CA LEU A 175 5.00 -1.79 14.68
C LEU A 175 5.02 -1.27 16.13
N GLY A 176 4.33 -1.93 17.05
CA GLY A 176 4.14 -1.43 18.42
C GLY A 176 3.33 -0.14 18.48
N MET A 177 2.45 0.09 17.50
CA MET A 177 1.62 1.28 17.41
C MET A 177 0.28 1.09 18.11
N PRO A 178 -0.28 2.15 18.71
CA PRO A 178 -1.65 2.13 19.21
C PRO A 178 -2.65 1.81 18.09
N LEU A 179 -3.66 1.01 18.42
CA LEU A 179 -4.75 0.60 17.53
C LEU A 179 -6.05 1.28 17.95
N ASP A 180 -6.77 1.85 17.00
CA ASP A 180 -8.08 2.43 17.21
C ASP A 180 -9.12 1.66 16.39
N ASP A 181 -10.02 0.95 17.05
CA ASP A 181 -11.15 0.33 16.38
C ASP A 181 -12.14 1.38 15.91
N VAL A 182 -12.48 1.37 14.62
CA VAL A 182 -13.39 2.33 14.00
C VAL A 182 -14.69 1.63 13.66
N SER A 183 -15.77 2.11 14.29
CA SER A 183 -17.13 1.68 13.97
C SER A 183 -17.82 2.79 13.18
N ILE A 184 -18.38 2.46 12.03
CA ILE A 184 -19.33 3.31 11.35
C ILE A 184 -20.70 2.97 11.93
N VAL A 185 -21.33 3.93 12.60
CA VAL A 185 -22.68 3.80 13.17
C VAL A 185 -23.69 4.35 12.14
#